data_b2ecb5d5f96f3afdce16c8e5490241ad
#
_entry.id   b2ecb5d5f96f3afdce16c8e5490241ad
#
_cell.length_a   1.000
_cell.length_b   1.000
_cell.length_c   1.000
_cell.angle_alpha   90.00
_cell.angle_beta   90.00
_cell.angle_gamma   90.00
#
_symmetry.space_group_name_H-M   'P 1'
#
loop_
_entity.id
_entity.type
_entity.pdbx_description
1 polymer ?
#
loop_
_entity_poly.entity_id
_entity_poly.type
_entity_poly.pdbx_seq_one_letter_code
_entity_poly.pdbx_strand_id
1 'polypeptide(L)'
;MNVLNPENKLTLYGQKTPKVVIYKHESHKLHQAFNVKEGETIVQGMAVALHTDGTIKPFTGASGEIYLGIAVTDTKTPAYAGQRAYPVEVTVAVEGYVLCYWAALTAVTPGYVLPTGTLYNNRYPNCANTTGGAESKFIALAGASAPASGVSELIPVLCR
;
A
#
# COMPACT_ATOMS: atom_id res chain seq x y z
N MET A 1 4.35 -23.66 9.13
CA MET A 1 4.59 -22.24 9.50
C MET A 1 3.84 -21.34 8.52
N ASN A 2 2.99 -20.48 9.01
CA ASN A 2 2.33 -19.50 8.13
C ASN A 2 3.30 -18.34 7.87
N VAL A 3 3.97 -18.38 6.73
CA VAL A 3 4.97 -17.37 6.34
C VAL A 3 4.37 -15.96 6.11
N LEU A 4 3.05 -15.87 6.07
CA LEU A 4 2.33 -14.62 5.88
C LEU A 4 1.83 -14.01 7.19
N ASN A 5 1.99 -14.73 8.31
CA ASN A 5 1.63 -14.19 9.62
C ASN A 5 2.62 -13.09 10.01
N PRO A 6 2.14 -11.87 10.30
CA PRO A 6 2.99 -10.78 10.74
C PRO A 6 3.85 -11.10 11.96
N GLU A 7 3.31 -11.82 12.91
CA GLU A 7 4.02 -12.21 14.13
C GLU A 7 5.22 -13.10 13.83
N ASN A 8 5.06 -14.09 12.96
CA ASN A 8 6.17 -14.95 12.54
C ASN A 8 7.27 -14.15 11.84
N LYS A 9 6.90 -13.18 11.04
CA LYS A 9 7.87 -12.29 10.38
C LYS A 9 8.58 -11.38 11.36
N LEU A 10 7.85 -10.87 12.35
CA LEU A 10 8.42 -10.06 13.41
C LEU A 10 9.47 -10.84 14.20
N THR A 11 9.15 -12.08 14.54
CA THR A 11 10.05 -12.96 15.28
C THR A 11 11.29 -13.31 14.45
N LEU A 12 11.10 -13.66 13.18
CA LEU A 12 12.19 -14.05 12.29
C LEU A 12 13.21 -12.95 12.07
N TYR A 13 12.77 -11.71 11.96
CA TYR A 13 13.65 -10.56 11.69
C TYR A 13 13.89 -9.68 12.90
N GLY A 14 13.44 -10.09 14.10
CA GLY A 14 13.60 -9.30 15.33
C GLY A 14 12.84 -7.97 15.33
N GLN A 15 11.90 -7.80 14.44
CA GLN A 15 11.10 -6.57 14.33
C GLN A 15 9.83 -6.68 15.16
N LYS A 16 9.55 -5.65 15.94
CA LYS A 16 8.35 -5.59 16.79
C LYS A 16 7.10 -5.04 16.06
N THR A 17 7.27 -4.50 14.85
CA THR A 17 6.16 -3.96 14.05
C THR A 17 6.25 -4.45 12.63
N PRO A 18 5.12 -4.79 11.98
CA PRO A 18 5.12 -5.19 10.57
C PRO A 18 5.71 -4.11 9.67
N LYS A 19 6.46 -4.51 8.68
CA LYS A 19 6.81 -3.61 7.58
C LYS A 19 5.58 -3.36 6.71
N VAL A 20 5.43 -2.13 6.25
CA VAL A 20 4.33 -1.79 5.34
C VAL A 20 4.48 -2.49 4.01
N VAL A 21 5.71 -2.63 3.54
CA VAL A 21 6.05 -3.28 2.27
C VAL A 21 7.12 -4.33 2.48
N ILE A 22 6.91 -5.52 1.92
CA ILE A 22 7.87 -6.61 1.92
C ILE A 22 8.04 -7.12 0.50
N TYR A 23 9.25 -6.99 -0.03
CA TYR A 23 9.59 -7.54 -1.34
C TYR A 23 9.96 -9.01 -1.23
N LYS A 24 9.36 -9.83 -2.09
CA LYS A 24 9.67 -11.26 -2.14
C LYS A 24 10.81 -11.59 -3.10
N HIS A 25 10.90 -10.91 -4.22
CA HIS A 25 11.96 -11.06 -5.21
C HIS A 25 12.33 -9.69 -5.79
N GLU A 26 13.61 -9.46 -5.97
CA GLU A 26 14.14 -8.18 -6.45
C GLU A 26 14.37 -8.16 -7.96
N SER A 27 14.47 -9.32 -8.61
CA SER A 27 15.00 -9.46 -9.95
C SER A 27 14.11 -9.00 -11.11
N HIS A 28 12.82 -8.69 -10.84
CA HIS A 28 11.86 -8.34 -11.91
C HIS A 28 10.94 -7.18 -11.52
N LYS A 29 11.47 -6.23 -10.75
CA LYS A 29 10.68 -5.05 -10.34
C LYS A 29 11.22 -3.81 -11.01
N LEU A 30 10.35 -3.12 -11.72
CA LEU A 30 10.65 -1.80 -12.21
C LEU A 30 10.25 -0.78 -11.15
N HIS A 31 11.24 -0.04 -10.65
CA HIS A 31 11.03 1.09 -9.76
C HIS A 31 11.24 2.38 -10.53
N GLN A 32 10.28 3.27 -10.45
CA GLN A 32 10.30 4.56 -11.13
C GLN A 32 9.91 5.67 -10.14
N ALA A 33 10.66 6.77 -10.17
CA ALA A 33 10.30 7.96 -9.41
C ALA A 33 9.22 8.77 -10.15
N PHE A 34 8.23 9.25 -9.42
CA PHE A 34 7.15 10.09 -9.93
C PHE A 34 6.93 11.29 -9.01
N ASN A 35 6.58 12.41 -9.61
CA ASN A 35 6.15 13.59 -8.87
C ASN A 35 4.76 13.34 -8.26
N VAL A 36 4.60 13.73 -7.01
CA VAL A 36 3.31 13.64 -6.32
C VAL A 36 2.49 14.87 -6.63
N LYS A 37 1.20 14.67 -6.87
CA LYS A 37 0.24 15.76 -7.04
C LYS A 37 0.23 16.65 -5.79
N GLU A 38 0.21 17.95 -6.00
CA GLU A 38 0.19 18.92 -4.91
C GLU A 38 -0.99 18.70 -3.95
N GLY A 39 -0.70 18.72 -2.67
CA GLY A 39 -1.67 18.47 -1.59
C GLY A 39 -1.91 17.00 -1.25
N GLU A 40 -1.41 16.06 -2.05
CA GLU A 40 -1.59 14.64 -1.78
C GLU A 40 -0.52 14.08 -0.82
N THR A 41 -0.94 13.17 0.02
CA THR A 41 -0.06 12.41 0.92
C THR A 41 0.01 10.97 0.46
N ILE A 42 1.21 10.49 0.15
CA ILE A 42 1.48 9.10 -0.20
C ILE A 42 2.37 8.51 0.88
N VAL A 43 2.03 7.32 1.34
CA VAL A 43 2.84 6.56 2.29
C VAL A 43 3.34 5.27 1.65
N GLN A 44 4.41 4.73 2.18
CA GLN A 44 4.96 3.45 1.74
C GLN A 44 3.88 2.34 1.81
N GLY A 45 3.76 1.56 0.75
CA GLY A 45 2.75 0.50 0.63
C GLY A 45 1.41 0.96 0.07
N MET A 46 1.22 2.25 -0.19
CA MET A 46 0.00 2.78 -0.79
C MET A 46 -0.05 2.49 -2.29
N ALA A 47 -1.22 2.05 -2.74
CA ALA A 47 -1.50 1.98 -4.18
C ALA A 47 -1.64 3.39 -4.74
N VAL A 48 -1.04 3.65 -5.89
CA VAL A 48 -1.05 4.96 -6.53
C VAL A 48 -1.62 4.90 -7.95
N ALA A 49 -2.26 5.98 -8.32
CA ALA A 49 -2.83 6.21 -9.65
C ALA A 49 -2.08 7.31 -10.39
N LEU A 50 -2.00 7.18 -11.71
CA LEU A 50 -1.52 8.23 -12.58
C LEU A 50 -2.61 9.30 -12.73
N HIS A 51 -2.24 10.56 -12.50
CA HIS A 51 -3.07 11.71 -12.76
C HIS A 51 -2.86 12.26 -14.18
N THR A 52 -3.80 13.00 -14.70
CA THR A 52 -3.79 13.51 -16.08
C THR A 52 -2.63 14.47 -16.40
N ASP A 53 -2.03 15.07 -15.39
CA ASP A 53 -0.86 15.96 -15.51
C ASP A 53 0.49 15.21 -15.43
N GLY A 54 0.47 13.87 -15.34
CA GLY A 54 1.66 13.04 -15.19
C GLY A 54 2.15 12.88 -13.75
N THR A 55 1.49 13.51 -12.77
CA THR A 55 1.78 13.28 -11.36
C THR A 55 1.06 12.04 -10.83
N ILE A 56 1.37 11.62 -9.61
CA ILE A 56 0.69 10.50 -8.95
C ILE A 56 -0.14 10.98 -7.76
N LYS A 57 -1.22 10.25 -7.51
CA LYS A 57 -2.11 10.43 -6.36
C LYS A 57 -2.46 9.07 -5.74
N PRO A 58 -3.03 9.01 -4.52
CA PRO A 58 -3.58 7.77 -3.99
C PRO A 58 -4.60 7.14 -4.93
N PHE A 59 -4.48 5.84 -5.17
CA PHE A 59 -5.47 5.07 -5.92
C PHE A 59 -6.62 4.69 -4.99
N THR A 60 -7.85 4.95 -5.41
CA THR A 60 -9.07 4.69 -4.63
C THR A 60 -9.96 3.61 -5.21
N GLY A 61 -9.64 3.14 -6.42
CA GLY A 61 -10.48 2.21 -7.17
C GLY A 61 -11.66 2.88 -7.86
N ALA A 62 -11.69 4.20 -7.93
CA ALA A 62 -12.74 4.93 -8.65
C ALA A 62 -12.66 4.65 -10.15
N SER A 63 -13.83 4.68 -10.80
CA SER A 63 -13.91 4.48 -12.25
C SER A 63 -13.06 5.51 -13.00
N GLY A 64 -12.27 5.04 -13.96
CA GLY A 64 -11.38 5.87 -14.75
C GLY A 64 -10.01 6.17 -14.13
N GLU A 65 -9.73 5.72 -12.92
CA GLU A 65 -8.37 5.78 -12.36
C GLU A 65 -7.45 4.77 -13.03
N ILE A 66 -6.27 5.21 -13.41
CA ILE A 66 -5.22 4.35 -13.95
C ILE A 66 -4.31 3.93 -12.81
N TYR A 67 -4.45 2.70 -12.35
CA TYR A 67 -3.51 2.12 -11.37
C TYR A 67 -2.10 2.05 -11.96
N LEU A 68 -1.14 2.60 -11.23
CA LEU A 68 0.25 2.66 -11.66
C LEU A 68 1.14 1.64 -10.94
N GLY A 69 0.95 1.49 -9.63
CA GLY A 69 1.80 0.61 -8.83
C GLY A 69 1.69 0.89 -7.33
N ILE A 70 2.69 0.40 -6.58
CA ILE A 70 2.77 0.54 -5.12
C ILE A 70 3.93 1.47 -4.75
N ALA A 71 3.65 2.46 -3.93
CA ALA A 71 4.67 3.36 -3.39
C ALA A 71 5.65 2.61 -2.48
N VAL A 72 6.93 2.72 -2.74
CA VAL A 72 8.01 2.12 -1.93
C VAL A 72 8.74 3.13 -1.07
N THR A 73 8.55 4.41 -1.34
CA THR A 73 8.91 5.52 -0.46
C THR A 73 7.65 6.33 -0.13
N ASP A 74 7.77 7.33 0.72
CA ASP A 74 6.65 8.17 1.12
C ASP A 74 6.98 9.67 0.99
N THR A 75 5.94 10.50 1.08
CA THR A 75 6.08 11.96 1.00
C THR A 75 6.63 12.57 2.30
N LYS A 76 6.66 11.81 3.40
CA LYS A 76 7.04 12.28 4.74
C LYS A 76 8.47 11.93 5.13
N THR A 77 9.09 10.99 4.43
CA THR A 77 10.49 10.61 4.67
C THR A 77 11.38 11.38 3.70
N PRO A 78 11.85 12.57 4.03
CA PRO A 78 12.82 13.25 3.19
C PRO A 78 14.12 12.44 3.26
N ALA A 79 14.68 12.07 2.12
CA ALA A 79 16.04 11.54 2.06
C ALA A 79 17.02 12.54 2.70
N TYR A 80 16.65 13.83 2.67
CA TYR A 80 17.37 14.93 3.33
C TYR A 80 16.34 15.94 3.84
N ALA A 81 16.04 15.90 5.13
CA ALA A 81 15.17 16.88 5.78
C ALA A 81 15.67 18.30 5.49
N GLY A 82 14.81 19.14 4.92
CA GLY A 82 15.11 20.56 4.65
C GLY A 82 15.61 20.87 3.24
N GLN A 83 15.80 19.88 2.35
CA GLN A 83 16.33 20.13 1.01
C GLN A 83 15.32 19.95 -0.14
N ARG A 84 14.09 19.54 0.13
CA ARG A 84 13.10 19.38 -0.94
C ARG A 84 12.19 20.58 -1.05
N ALA A 85 12.51 21.41 -2.03
CA ALA A 85 11.47 22.21 -2.67
C ALA A 85 10.62 21.28 -3.56
N TYR A 86 9.31 21.59 -3.70
CA TYR A 86 8.47 20.92 -4.71
C TYR A 86 9.18 20.85 -6.07
N PRO A 87 8.97 19.78 -6.84
CA PRO A 87 8.01 18.70 -6.63
C PRO A 87 8.52 17.61 -5.66
N VAL A 88 7.61 17.05 -4.88
CA VAL A 88 7.89 15.88 -4.04
C VAL A 88 7.86 14.63 -4.90
N GLU A 89 8.91 13.84 -4.85
CA GLU A 89 9.01 12.59 -5.58
C GLU A 89 8.77 11.38 -4.67
N VAL A 90 8.07 10.39 -5.20
CA VAL A 90 7.88 9.09 -4.59
C VAL A 90 8.30 8.00 -5.58
N THR A 91 9.07 7.05 -5.11
CA THR A 91 9.43 5.86 -5.88
C THR A 91 8.29 4.86 -5.85
N VAL A 92 7.89 4.36 -7.01
CA VAL A 92 6.80 3.41 -7.20
C VAL A 92 7.32 2.14 -7.83
N ALA A 93 6.92 0.99 -7.29
CA ALA A 93 7.07 -0.30 -7.95
C ALA A 93 5.95 -0.42 -8.98
N VAL A 94 6.28 -0.24 -10.26
CA VAL A 94 5.30 -0.24 -11.37
C VAL A 94 5.13 -1.62 -12.00
N GLU A 95 6.02 -2.55 -11.71
CA GLU A 95 5.97 -3.92 -12.20
C GLU A 95 6.36 -4.90 -11.10
N GLY A 96 5.78 -6.10 -11.16
CA GLY A 96 6.04 -7.20 -10.22
C GLY A 96 5.04 -7.24 -9.07
N TYR A 97 5.30 -8.19 -8.16
CA TYR A 97 4.46 -8.41 -6.99
C TYR A 97 5.06 -7.75 -5.76
N VAL A 98 4.23 -7.02 -5.04
CA VAL A 98 4.60 -6.39 -3.77
C VAL A 98 3.68 -6.92 -2.67
N LEU A 99 4.26 -7.42 -1.59
CA LEU A 99 3.51 -7.79 -0.39
C LEU A 99 3.49 -6.59 0.56
N CYS A 100 2.29 -6.08 0.82
CA CYS A 100 2.05 -4.96 1.73
C CYS A 100 1.26 -5.39 2.95
N TYR A 101 1.31 -4.58 4.02
CA TYR A 101 0.38 -4.66 5.13
C TYR A 101 -0.58 -3.48 5.06
N TRP A 102 -1.87 -3.79 4.93
CA TRP A 102 -2.94 -2.80 4.89
C TRP A 102 -3.87 -2.97 6.10
N ALA A 103 -4.50 -1.90 6.50
CA ALA A 103 -5.44 -1.90 7.61
C ALA A 103 -6.85 -2.19 7.10
N ALA A 104 -7.52 -3.17 7.72
CA ALA A 104 -8.89 -3.51 7.39
C ALA A 104 -9.85 -2.48 7.99
N LEU A 105 -10.61 -1.76 7.17
CA LEU A 105 -11.64 -0.82 7.62
C LEU A 105 -12.92 -1.50 8.10
N THR A 106 -13.19 -2.68 7.58
CA THR A 106 -14.36 -3.51 7.89
C THR A 106 -13.89 -4.94 8.06
N ALA A 107 -14.79 -5.88 8.37
CA ALA A 107 -14.44 -7.28 8.27
C ALA A 107 -13.97 -7.60 6.85
N VAL A 108 -12.81 -8.24 6.75
CA VAL A 108 -12.22 -8.67 5.47
C VAL A 108 -12.14 -10.18 5.47
N THR A 109 -12.58 -10.80 4.40
CA THR A 109 -12.32 -12.20 4.10
C THR A 109 -11.16 -12.31 3.12
N PRO A 110 -10.35 -13.40 3.15
CA PRO A 110 -9.33 -13.61 2.14
C PRO A 110 -9.93 -13.54 0.73
N GLY A 111 -9.28 -12.80 -0.15
CA GLY A 111 -9.77 -12.55 -1.50
C GLY A 111 -9.51 -11.13 -1.97
N TYR A 112 -10.26 -10.68 -2.94
CA TYR A 112 -10.05 -9.36 -3.53
C TYR A 112 -10.45 -8.22 -2.59
N VAL A 113 -9.56 -7.24 -2.49
CA VAL A 113 -9.75 -6.00 -1.73
C VAL A 113 -9.45 -4.79 -2.61
N LEU A 114 -9.96 -3.63 -2.18
CA LEU A 114 -9.63 -2.34 -2.78
C LEU A 114 -9.07 -1.40 -1.71
N PRO A 115 -8.07 -0.59 -2.04
CA PRO A 115 -7.65 0.51 -1.18
C PRO A 115 -8.73 1.59 -1.18
N THR A 116 -8.82 2.32 -0.07
CA THR A 116 -9.81 3.40 0.09
C THR A 116 -9.22 4.80 -0.07
N GLY A 117 -7.91 4.89 -0.32
CA GLY A 117 -7.18 6.16 -0.37
C GLY A 117 -6.96 6.81 1.00
N THR A 118 -7.45 6.20 2.09
CA THR A 118 -7.28 6.70 3.46
C THR A 118 -6.21 5.91 4.22
N LEU A 119 -5.83 6.40 5.40
CA LEU A 119 -4.75 5.83 6.20
C LEU A 119 -5.22 5.50 7.62
N TYR A 120 -4.80 4.36 8.12
CA TYR A 120 -4.85 4.02 9.53
C TYR A 120 -3.57 4.50 10.23
N ASN A 121 -3.74 5.25 11.33
CA ASN A 121 -2.64 5.85 12.10
C ASN A 121 -1.63 6.64 11.25
N ASN A 122 -2.10 7.27 10.17
CA ASN A 122 -1.25 8.01 9.21
C ASN A 122 -0.07 7.20 8.63
N ARG A 123 -0.15 5.89 8.64
CA ARG A 123 0.95 5.00 8.25
C ARG A 123 0.53 3.86 7.34
N TYR A 124 -0.59 3.22 7.62
CA TYR A 124 -1.02 2.04 6.88
C TYR A 124 -2.17 2.38 5.95
N PRO A 125 -2.09 2.03 4.66
CA PRO A 125 -3.22 2.18 3.76
C PRO A 125 -4.41 1.36 4.24
N ASN A 126 -5.59 1.92 4.14
CA ASN A 126 -6.84 1.23 4.47
C ASN A 126 -7.36 0.46 3.25
N CYS A 127 -8.00 -0.67 3.51
CA CYS A 127 -8.69 -1.46 2.50
C CYS A 127 -10.04 -1.98 2.98
N ALA A 128 -10.86 -2.37 2.01
CA ALA A 128 -12.13 -3.07 2.23
C ALA A 128 -12.30 -4.16 1.16
N ASN A 129 -13.15 -5.16 1.46
CA ASN A 129 -13.50 -6.15 0.45
C ASN A 129 -14.17 -5.48 -0.75
N THR A 130 -13.94 -6.01 -1.92
CA THR A 130 -14.71 -5.66 -3.11
C THR A 130 -15.63 -6.81 -3.51
N THR A 131 -16.85 -6.48 -3.88
CA THR A 131 -17.81 -7.41 -4.47
C THR A 131 -17.69 -7.51 -5.98
N GLY A 132 -16.88 -6.64 -6.58
CA GLY A 132 -16.67 -6.56 -8.02
C GLY A 132 -15.50 -7.40 -8.49
N GLY A 133 -15.80 -8.37 -9.30
CA GLY A 133 -14.99 -9.33 -9.99
C GLY A 133 -13.60 -8.93 -10.50
N ALA A 134 -13.15 -9.78 -11.18
CA ALA A 134 -12.13 -10.11 -12.18
C ALA A 134 -10.90 -9.21 -12.38
N GLU A 135 -10.86 -7.97 -11.97
CA GLU A 135 -9.71 -7.08 -12.24
C GLU A 135 -9.02 -6.51 -11.00
N SER A 136 -9.29 -7.07 -9.83
CA SER A 136 -8.61 -6.57 -8.63
C SER A 136 -7.12 -6.88 -8.69
N LYS A 137 -6.33 -5.84 -8.60
CA LYS A 137 -4.88 -5.90 -8.49
C LYS A 137 -4.40 -6.32 -7.08
N PHE A 138 -5.33 -6.45 -6.14
CA PHE A 138 -5.02 -6.59 -4.72
C PHE A 138 -5.74 -7.79 -4.13
N ILE A 139 -4.98 -8.67 -3.47
CA ILE A 139 -5.49 -9.90 -2.87
C ILE A 139 -5.12 -9.93 -1.39
N ALA A 140 -6.11 -9.86 -0.52
CA ALA A 140 -5.92 -10.12 0.91
C ALA A 140 -5.62 -11.60 1.12
N LEU A 141 -4.49 -11.89 1.74
CA LEU A 141 -4.03 -13.25 2.01
C LEU A 141 -4.46 -13.75 3.39
N ALA A 142 -5.01 -12.87 4.22
CA ALA A 142 -5.61 -13.20 5.50
C ALA A 142 -6.89 -12.39 5.70
N GLY A 143 -7.79 -12.90 6.51
CA GLY A 143 -8.97 -12.18 6.94
C GLY A 143 -8.70 -11.28 8.14
N ALA A 144 -9.64 -10.38 8.40
CA ALA A 144 -9.70 -9.55 9.60
C ALA A 144 -11.14 -9.45 10.11
N SER A 145 -11.30 -9.35 11.42
CA SER A 145 -12.58 -9.01 12.03
C SER A 145 -12.92 -7.54 11.77
N ALA A 146 -14.19 -7.19 11.91
CA ALA A 146 -14.57 -5.78 11.91
C ALA A 146 -13.83 -5.04 13.03
N PRO A 147 -13.26 -3.84 12.75
CA PRO A 147 -12.55 -3.09 13.77
C PRO A 147 -13.42 -2.82 14.99
N ALA A 148 -12.96 -3.23 16.17
CA ALA A 148 -13.58 -2.86 17.41
C ALA A 148 -12.96 -1.56 17.93
N SER A 149 -13.78 -0.55 18.22
CA SER A 149 -13.34 0.71 18.83
C SER A 149 -12.19 1.43 18.08
N GLY A 150 -12.21 1.43 16.75
CA GLY A 150 -11.24 2.17 15.95
C GLY A 150 -9.86 1.51 15.80
N VAL A 151 -9.70 0.27 16.25
CA VAL A 151 -8.46 -0.50 16.07
C VAL A 151 -8.61 -1.42 14.85
N SER A 152 -7.97 -1.07 13.74
CA SER A 152 -7.96 -1.90 12.55
C SER A 152 -6.87 -2.98 12.63
N GLU A 153 -7.21 -4.19 12.22
CA GLU A 153 -6.22 -5.26 12.03
C GLU A 153 -5.40 -5.02 10.76
N LEU A 154 -4.11 -5.31 10.85
CA LEU A 154 -3.22 -5.31 9.69
C LEU A 154 -3.24 -6.67 9.01
N ILE A 155 -3.55 -6.66 7.73
CA ILE A 155 -3.60 -7.87 6.90
C ILE A 155 -2.55 -7.82 5.79
N PRO A 156 -1.94 -8.97 5.43
CA PRO A 156 -1.06 -9.04 4.29
C PRO A 156 -1.87 -8.99 2.99
N VAL A 157 -1.49 -8.07 2.11
CA VAL A 157 -2.11 -7.89 0.79
C VAL A 157 -1.06 -8.07 -0.29
N LEU A 158 -1.32 -8.96 -1.23
CA LEU A 158 -0.51 -9.13 -2.42
C LEU A 158 -1.01 -8.16 -3.49
N CYS A 159 -0.13 -7.25 -3.88
CA CYS A 159 -0.38 -6.24 -4.91
C CYS A 159 0.33 -6.63 -6.21
N ARG A 160 -0.35 -6.46 -7.36
CA ARG A 160 0.14 -6.82 -8.70
C ARG A 160 0.31 -5.59 -9.57
#